data_51ff30921f8b46394e17d5122d55d3a6
#
_entry.id   51ff30921f8b46394e17d5122d55d3a6
#
_cell.length_a   1.000
_cell.length_b   1.000
_cell.length_c   1.000
_cell.angle_alpha   90.00
_cell.angle_beta   90.00
_cell.angle_gamma   90.00
#
_symmetry.space_group_name_H-M   'P 1'
#
loop_
_entity.id
_entity.type
_entity.pdbx_description
1 polymer ?
#
loop_
_entity_poly.entity_id
_entity_poly.type
_entity_poly.pdbx_seq_one_letter_code
_entity_poly.pdbx_strand_id
1 'polypeptide(L)'
;MEWVFLISWLGIINGALGGQYLLNWMGNQERFAGKAETTPGVMTWWREISKLLWALIAVTIEIARGKELKYFWPGMLSMVTIGICAFTGVIENIGFFYLPRYYSPHVYAPYVNIYLVFLPFFGKLLFKAPIRKEHWIGVSLVVLGLVIGKLGQSNAKSQFDLSAMVWILIINLCLGSQQILNNKTVQTAFQGVGANALVAWREVWKLVFITLAIIIFPIIAQSFKVHTPDKIAVEQFENSVIKNQKLDTLNVATLHKFYSKQNDQYVLQTNISVDEETQIKNVFIKMDYNRFFSLFEGKLFPNNWIPILFVVAAGLTGYIYSLGFFKLSKFAAHFWVPYTNVYFAILPFIMILFGEHVTSFQIGGAAVLTVGLIVGVSDYGKNKVVEIENINK
;
A
#
# COMPACT_ATOMS: atom_id res chain seq x y z
N MET A 1 -2.45 22.66 25.40
CA MET A 1 -1.66 22.84 24.16
C MET A 1 -1.44 21.53 23.41
N GLU A 2 -1.12 20.42 24.08
CA GLU A 2 -0.89 19.12 23.41
C GLU A 2 -2.11 18.52 22.70
N TRP A 3 -3.31 18.67 23.27
CA TRP A 3 -4.55 18.20 22.64
C TRP A 3 -4.88 18.91 21.33
N VAL A 4 -4.67 20.22 21.26
CA VAL A 4 -4.86 20.99 20.01
C VAL A 4 -3.88 20.49 18.94
N PHE A 5 -2.62 20.28 19.33
CA PHE A 5 -1.61 19.71 18.45
C PHE A 5 -2.00 18.33 17.93
N LEU A 6 -2.43 17.42 18.83
CA LEU A 6 -2.86 16.08 18.49
C LEU A 6 -4.04 16.07 17.52
N ILE A 7 -5.12 16.80 17.87
CA ILE A 7 -6.34 16.85 17.04
C ILE A 7 -6.05 17.47 15.68
N SER A 8 -5.25 18.55 15.63
CA SER A 8 -4.86 19.19 14.37
C SER A 8 -4.12 18.23 13.44
N TRP A 9 -3.12 17.50 13.98
CA TRP A 9 -2.38 16.52 13.19
C TRP A 9 -3.21 15.32 12.81
N LEU A 10 -4.12 14.84 13.65
CA LEU A 10 -5.06 13.78 13.29
C LEU A 10 -5.99 14.20 12.14
N GLY A 11 -6.49 15.43 12.16
CA GLY A 11 -7.27 15.96 11.04
C GLY A 11 -6.47 16.03 9.74
N ILE A 12 -5.24 16.57 9.78
CA ILE A 12 -4.33 16.67 8.64
C ILE A 12 -3.99 15.27 8.09
N ILE A 13 -3.67 14.31 8.95
CA ILE A 13 -3.35 12.94 8.56
C ILE A 13 -4.54 12.24 7.89
N ASN A 14 -5.75 12.38 8.45
CA ASN A 14 -6.96 11.81 7.83
C ASN A 14 -7.22 12.38 6.45
N GLY A 15 -7.10 13.69 6.28
CA GLY A 15 -7.24 14.34 4.96
C GLY A 15 -6.16 13.87 3.99
N ALA A 16 -4.92 13.77 4.44
CA ALA A 16 -3.80 13.32 3.63
C ALA A 16 -3.94 11.85 3.20
N LEU A 17 -4.32 10.95 4.11
CA LEU A 17 -4.54 9.53 3.80
C LEU A 17 -5.73 9.35 2.85
N GLY A 18 -6.88 9.96 3.15
CA GLY A 18 -8.05 9.89 2.26
C GLY A 18 -7.72 10.42 0.86
N GLY A 19 -7.02 11.55 0.78
CA GLY A 19 -6.53 12.10 -0.48
C GLY A 19 -5.55 11.17 -1.20
N GLN A 20 -4.64 10.52 -0.50
CA GLN A 20 -3.69 9.56 -1.09
C GLN A 20 -4.42 8.34 -1.68
N TYR A 21 -5.39 7.75 -0.97
CA TYR A 21 -6.19 6.64 -1.49
C TYR A 21 -6.94 7.03 -2.75
N LEU A 22 -7.55 8.21 -2.74
CA LEU A 22 -8.32 8.73 -3.86
C LEU A 22 -7.44 8.99 -5.08
N LEU A 23 -6.32 9.70 -4.91
CA LEU A 23 -5.38 10.02 -6.00
C LEU A 23 -4.71 8.76 -6.56
N ASN A 24 -4.33 7.81 -5.72
CA ASN A 24 -3.80 6.52 -6.17
C ASN A 24 -4.85 5.74 -7.00
N TRP A 25 -6.11 5.77 -6.58
CA TRP A 25 -7.18 5.14 -7.33
C TRP A 25 -7.43 5.85 -8.66
N MET A 26 -7.58 7.18 -8.67
CA MET A 26 -7.79 7.95 -9.90
C MET A 26 -6.66 7.74 -10.91
N GLY A 27 -5.42 7.71 -10.46
CA GLY A 27 -4.25 7.45 -11.31
C GLY A 27 -4.22 6.04 -11.91
N ASN A 28 -5.00 5.09 -11.37
CA ASN A 28 -5.12 3.72 -11.86
C ASN A 28 -6.42 3.46 -12.65
N GLN A 29 -7.34 4.44 -12.72
CA GLN A 29 -8.60 4.29 -13.44
C GLN A 29 -8.53 4.93 -14.82
N GLU A 30 -8.81 4.14 -15.85
CA GLU A 30 -8.75 4.59 -17.24
C GLU A 30 -9.65 5.79 -17.54
N ARG A 31 -10.78 5.90 -16.88
CA ARG A 31 -11.73 7.03 -17.01
C ARG A 31 -11.16 8.40 -16.56
N PHE A 32 -10.16 8.41 -15.66
CA PHE A 32 -9.55 9.65 -15.17
C PHE A 32 -8.14 9.86 -15.74
N ALA A 33 -7.41 8.80 -15.90
CA ALA A 33 -5.98 8.85 -16.23
C ALA A 33 -5.69 8.35 -17.65
N GLY A 34 -6.67 7.82 -18.36
CA GLY A 34 -6.47 7.15 -19.63
C GLY A 34 -5.75 5.80 -19.46
N LYS A 35 -5.41 5.17 -20.58
CA LYS A 35 -4.75 3.85 -20.55
C LYS A 35 -3.39 3.95 -19.84
N ALA A 36 -3.23 3.22 -18.77
CA ALA A 36 -2.00 3.21 -17.97
C ALA A 36 -0.92 2.37 -18.66
N GLU A 37 0.16 3.02 -19.06
CA GLU A 37 1.40 2.36 -19.56
C GLU A 37 2.36 2.02 -18.41
N THR A 38 2.00 2.36 -17.17
CA THR A 38 2.83 2.26 -15.98
C THR A 38 2.42 1.09 -15.10
N THR A 39 3.36 0.56 -14.34
CA THR A 39 3.16 -0.54 -13.39
C THR A 39 3.13 -0.02 -11.95
N PRO A 40 2.64 -0.83 -10.97
CA PRO A 40 2.69 -0.47 -9.56
C PRO A 40 4.08 -0.09 -9.06
N GLY A 41 5.13 -0.78 -9.50
CA GLY A 41 6.51 -0.45 -9.14
C GLY A 41 6.93 0.93 -9.64
N VAL A 42 6.65 1.24 -10.91
CA VAL A 42 6.96 2.56 -11.50
C VAL A 42 6.14 3.67 -10.83
N MET A 43 4.87 3.44 -10.55
CA MET A 43 4.04 4.39 -9.80
C MET A 43 4.59 4.63 -8.40
N THR A 44 5.02 3.56 -7.71
CA THR A 44 5.69 3.67 -6.41
C THR A 44 6.94 4.54 -6.53
N TRP A 45 7.79 4.31 -7.52
CA TRP A 45 9.01 5.07 -7.74
C TRP A 45 8.73 6.58 -7.91
N TRP A 46 7.80 6.97 -8.76
CA TRP A 46 7.41 8.37 -8.95
C TRP A 46 6.84 9.01 -7.70
N ARG A 47 6.03 8.26 -6.94
CA ARG A 47 5.48 8.74 -5.66
C ARG A 47 6.57 9.03 -4.65
N GLU A 48 7.56 8.12 -4.51
CA GLU A 48 8.62 8.30 -3.54
C GLU A 48 9.58 9.43 -3.95
N ILE A 49 9.79 9.65 -5.26
CA ILE A 49 10.48 10.87 -5.75
C ILE A 49 9.75 12.13 -5.29
N SER A 50 8.44 12.19 -5.52
CA SER A 50 7.64 13.35 -5.12
C SER A 50 7.72 13.60 -3.61
N LYS A 51 7.58 12.55 -2.79
CA LYS A 51 7.69 12.65 -1.32
C LYS A 51 9.07 13.14 -0.89
N LEU A 52 10.12 12.61 -1.50
CA LEU A 52 11.49 13.03 -1.22
C LEU A 52 11.71 14.50 -1.57
N LEU A 53 11.22 14.96 -2.72
CA LEU A 53 11.33 16.36 -3.12
C LEU A 53 10.69 17.30 -2.10
N TRP A 54 9.49 16.99 -1.61
CA TRP A 54 8.82 17.78 -0.57
C TRP A 54 9.58 17.75 0.76
N ALA A 55 10.11 16.58 1.15
CA ALA A 55 10.92 16.44 2.35
C ALA A 55 12.22 17.25 2.25
N LEU A 56 12.89 17.23 1.08
CA LEU A 56 14.12 18.00 0.84
C LEU A 56 13.86 19.50 0.85
N ILE A 57 12.75 19.98 0.26
CA ILE A 57 12.34 21.40 0.36
C ILE A 57 12.19 21.80 1.83
N ALA A 58 11.49 20.99 2.62
CA ALA A 58 11.30 21.28 4.05
C ALA A 58 12.62 21.25 4.84
N VAL A 59 13.51 20.29 4.57
CA VAL A 59 14.85 20.21 5.18
C VAL A 59 15.69 21.44 4.79
N THR A 60 15.65 21.87 3.53
CA THR A 60 16.36 23.07 3.07
C THR A 60 15.89 24.33 3.80
N ILE A 61 14.56 24.45 4.01
CA ILE A 61 14.00 25.56 4.80
C ILE A 61 14.49 25.51 6.26
N GLU A 62 14.58 24.31 6.86
CA GLU A 62 15.09 24.16 8.23
C GLU A 62 16.57 24.51 8.35
N ILE A 63 17.40 24.14 7.34
CA ILE A 63 18.81 24.53 7.24
C ILE A 63 18.92 26.06 7.13
N ALA A 64 18.14 26.69 6.26
CA ALA A 64 18.11 28.14 6.09
C ALA A 64 17.68 28.88 7.37
N ARG A 65 16.92 28.23 8.26
CA ARG A 65 16.54 28.72 9.58
C ARG A 65 17.60 28.47 10.67
N GLY A 66 18.79 28.01 10.30
CA GLY A 66 19.92 27.83 11.23
C GLY A 66 19.88 26.53 12.04
N LYS A 67 19.14 25.51 11.63
CA LYS A 67 19.21 24.18 12.29
C LYS A 67 20.58 23.56 12.08
N GLU A 68 21.18 23.05 13.16
CA GLU A 68 22.48 22.38 13.11
C GLU A 68 22.45 21.03 12.39
N LEU A 69 23.56 20.60 11.80
CA LEU A 69 23.67 19.34 11.05
C LEU A 69 23.29 18.12 11.87
N LYS A 70 23.53 18.09 13.19
CA LYS A 70 23.11 16.99 14.07
C LYS A 70 21.60 16.78 14.08
N TYR A 71 20.80 17.82 13.78
CA TYR A 71 19.36 17.76 13.66
C TYR A 71 18.88 16.91 12.47
N PHE A 72 19.75 16.70 11.48
CA PHE A 72 19.41 15.98 10.24
C PHE A 72 19.99 14.56 10.18
N TRP A 73 20.82 14.19 11.14
CA TRP A 73 21.48 12.88 11.15
C TRP A 73 21.00 11.97 12.29
N PRO A 74 20.27 10.87 11.98
CA PRO A 74 19.71 9.99 13.00
C PRO A 74 20.71 8.98 13.61
N GLY A 75 21.96 8.95 13.14
CA GLY A 75 22.96 7.98 13.55
C GLY A 75 22.82 6.62 12.82
N MET A 76 23.90 5.82 12.81
CA MET A 76 23.98 4.60 12.00
C MET A 76 22.94 3.53 12.38
N LEU A 77 22.76 3.26 13.69
CA LEU A 77 21.80 2.25 14.14
C LEU A 77 20.37 2.63 13.78
N SER A 78 20.03 3.90 13.90
CA SER A 78 18.74 4.43 13.51
C SER A 78 18.51 4.36 12.00
N MET A 79 19.57 4.53 11.21
CA MET A 79 19.52 4.37 9.74
C MET A 79 19.15 2.95 9.32
N VAL A 80 19.65 1.92 10.02
CA VAL A 80 19.25 0.53 9.77
C VAL A 80 17.76 0.34 10.03
N THR A 81 17.23 0.87 11.14
CA THR A 81 15.79 0.79 11.44
C THR A 81 14.95 1.52 10.40
N ILE A 82 15.37 2.72 9.98
CA ILE A 82 14.72 3.46 8.88
C ILE A 82 14.76 2.64 7.59
N GLY A 83 15.89 1.99 7.28
CA GLY A 83 16.04 1.12 6.12
C GLY A 83 15.05 -0.05 6.13
N ILE A 84 14.89 -0.74 7.27
CA ILE A 84 13.91 -1.84 7.41
C ILE A 84 12.48 -1.31 7.21
N CYS A 85 12.14 -0.17 7.84
CA CYS A 85 10.84 0.46 7.65
C CYS A 85 10.62 0.93 6.20
N ALA A 86 11.66 1.37 5.52
CA ALA A 86 11.59 1.77 4.12
C ALA A 86 11.38 0.57 3.21
N PHE A 87 12.06 -0.55 3.45
CA PHE A 87 11.89 -1.79 2.69
C PHE A 87 10.45 -2.31 2.78
N THR A 88 9.91 -2.46 4.00
CA THR A 88 8.50 -2.85 4.20
C THR A 88 7.54 -1.83 3.58
N GLY A 89 7.89 -0.53 3.65
CA GLY A 89 7.11 0.54 3.03
C GLY A 89 7.10 0.51 1.50
N VAL A 90 8.15 0.02 0.83
CA VAL A 90 8.14 -0.19 -0.63
C VAL A 90 7.17 -1.31 -0.98
N ILE A 91 7.22 -2.44 -0.27
CA ILE A 91 6.33 -3.58 -0.50
C ILE A 91 4.86 -3.16 -0.31
N GLU A 92 4.56 -2.48 0.78
CA GLU A 92 3.23 -1.91 1.06
C GLU A 92 2.75 -1.01 -0.09
N ASN A 93 3.61 -0.11 -0.56
CA ASN A 93 3.27 0.87 -1.59
C ASN A 93 2.96 0.22 -2.95
N ILE A 94 3.67 -0.85 -3.31
CA ILE A 94 3.36 -1.65 -4.51
C ILE A 94 1.94 -2.21 -4.39
N GLY A 95 1.55 -2.74 -3.24
CA GLY A 95 0.20 -3.21 -2.98
C GLY A 95 -0.84 -2.09 -3.07
N PHE A 96 -0.52 -0.89 -2.57
CA PHE A 96 -1.37 0.31 -2.67
C PHE A 96 -1.51 0.87 -4.09
N PHE A 97 -0.70 0.44 -5.05
CA PHE A 97 -0.90 0.71 -6.48
C PHE A 97 -1.48 -0.50 -7.22
N TYR A 98 -1.33 -1.71 -6.67
CA TYR A 98 -1.94 -2.91 -7.23
C TYR A 98 -3.46 -2.95 -7.00
N LEU A 99 -3.91 -2.80 -5.74
CA LEU A 99 -5.33 -2.92 -5.38
C LEU A 99 -6.23 -1.90 -6.09
N PRO A 100 -5.88 -0.61 -6.20
CA PRO A 100 -6.71 0.38 -6.88
C PRO A 100 -6.96 0.13 -8.38
N ARG A 101 -6.19 -0.74 -9.00
CA ARG A 101 -6.43 -1.14 -10.41
C ARG A 101 -7.72 -1.94 -10.57
N TYR A 102 -8.08 -2.69 -9.53
CA TYR A 102 -9.16 -3.67 -9.58
C TYR A 102 -10.32 -3.31 -8.67
N TYR A 103 -10.06 -2.55 -7.60
CA TYR A 103 -11.00 -2.27 -6.53
C TYR A 103 -11.06 -0.78 -6.21
N SER A 104 -12.27 -0.29 -5.95
CA SER A 104 -12.47 1.08 -5.46
C SER A 104 -12.03 1.23 -3.99
N PRO A 105 -11.55 2.41 -3.57
CA PRO A 105 -11.02 2.62 -2.22
C PRO A 105 -11.96 2.21 -1.08
N HIS A 106 -13.27 2.47 -1.19
CA HIS A 106 -14.24 2.08 -0.17
C HIS A 106 -14.38 0.55 0.00
N VAL A 107 -13.94 -0.23 -1.01
CA VAL A 107 -13.97 -1.70 -0.98
C VAL A 107 -12.75 -2.25 -0.26
N TYR A 108 -11.53 -1.85 -0.64
CA TYR A 108 -10.31 -2.48 -0.11
C TYR A 108 -9.71 -1.77 1.11
N ALA A 109 -9.89 -0.45 1.25
CA ALA A 109 -9.23 0.32 2.29
C ALA A 109 -9.54 -0.17 3.73
N PRO A 110 -10.77 -0.58 4.07
CA PRO A 110 -11.03 -1.15 5.40
C PRO A 110 -10.20 -2.41 5.68
N TYR A 111 -9.98 -3.25 4.68
CA TYR A 111 -9.29 -4.53 4.84
C TYR A 111 -7.76 -4.38 4.95
N VAL A 112 -7.17 -3.41 4.29
CA VAL A 112 -5.71 -3.15 4.42
C VAL A 112 -5.34 -2.49 5.74
N ASN A 113 -6.32 -2.16 6.58
CA ASN A 113 -6.12 -1.56 7.89
C ASN A 113 -6.57 -2.48 9.06
N ILE A 114 -6.78 -3.77 8.80
CA ILE A 114 -7.10 -4.77 9.85
C ILE A 114 -5.97 -4.85 10.90
N TYR A 115 -4.72 -4.54 10.55
CA TYR A 115 -3.62 -4.51 11.50
C TYR A 115 -3.89 -3.64 12.74
N LEU A 116 -4.75 -2.63 12.63
CA LEU A 116 -5.16 -1.76 13.74
C LEU A 116 -5.80 -2.56 14.89
N VAL A 117 -6.51 -3.64 14.57
CA VAL A 117 -7.11 -4.57 15.53
C VAL A 117 -6.02 -5.24 16.38
N PHE A 118 -4.86 -5.48 15.79
CA PHE A 118 -3.75 -6.18 16.46
C PHE A 118 -2.78 -5.25 17.18
N LEU A 119 -2.83 -3.93 16.97
CA LEU A 119 -1.92 -2.98 17.62
C LEU A 119 -1.93 -3.07 19.16
N PRO A 120 -3.08 -3.20 19.86
CA PRO A 120 -3.08 -3.34 21.31
C PRO A 120 -2.37 -4.60 21.80
N PHE A 121 -2.46 -5.72 21.05
CA PHE A 121 -1.79 -6.97 21.36
C PHE A 121 -0.28 -6.85 21.20
N PHE A 122 0.17 -6.21 20.12
CA PHE A 122 1.59 -5.89 19.93
C PHE A 122 2.08 -4.90 20.99
N GLY A 123 1.25 -3.92 21.37
CA GLY A 123 1.53 -3.01 22.47
C GLY A 123 1.76 -3.76 23.79
N LYS A 124 0.93 -4.77 24.09
CA LYS A 124 1.14 -5.63 25.27
C LYS A 124 2.42 -6.45 25.17
N LEU A 125 2.67 -7.08 24.02
CA LEU A 125 3.81 -7.97 23.84
C LEU A 125 5.14 -7.22 23.91
N LEU A 126 5.24 -6.06 23.26
CA LEU A 126 6.50 -5.31 23.09
C LEU A 126 6.72 -4.26 24.18
N PHE A 127 5.64 -3.68 24.72
CA PHE A 127 5.72 -2.56 25.67
C PHE A 127 5.07 -2.91 27.02
N LYS A 128 4.60 -4.16 27.22
CA LYS A 128 3.88 -4.61 28.42
C LYS A 128 2.63 -3.75 28.74
N ALA A 129 2.06 -3.08 27.72
CA ALA A 129 0.88 -2.24 27.88
C ALA A 129 -0.35 -3.11 28.23
N PRO A 130 -1.22 -2.71 29.20
CA PRO A 130 -2.38 -3.48 29.56
C PRO A 130 -3.42 -3.46 28.43
N ILE A 131 -3.99 -4.62 28.08
CA ILE A 131 -5.16 -4.71 27.19
C ILE A 131 -6.42 -4.51 28.05
N ARG A 132 -7.20 -3.47 27.75
CA ARG A 132 -8.42 -3.11 28.46
C ARG A 132 -9.66 -3.66 27.77
N LYS A 133 -10.81 -3.61 28.48
CA LYS A 133 -12.11 -4.08 27.95
C LYS A 133 -12.51 -3.29 26.70
N GLU A 134 -12.23 -1.99 26.66
CA GLU A 134 -12.53 -1.09 25.53
C GLU A 134 -11.84 -1.53 24.25
N HIS A 135 -10.62 -2.06 24.36
CA HIS A 135 -9.91 -2.62 23.18
C HIS A 135 -10.64 -3.82 22.60
N TRP A 136 -11.13 -4.73 23.45
CA TRP A 136 -11.90 -5.89 23.01
C TRP A 136 -13.22 -5.50 22.35
N ILE A 137 -13.92 -4.52 22.92
CA ILE A 137 -15.15 -3.97 22.34
C ILE A 137 -14.83 -3.32 20.98
N GLY A 138 -13.79 -2.49 20.93
CA GLY A 138 -13.35 -1.85 19.69
C GLY A 138 -12.99 -2.85 18.60
N VAL A 139 -12.22 -3.89 18.94
CA VAL A 139 -11.85 -4.99 18.03
C VAL A 139 -13.11 -5.69 17.50
N SER A 140 -14.05 -6.03 18.39
CA SER A 140 -15.30 -6.70 18.00
C SER A 140 -16.13 -5.86 17.04
N LEU A 141 -16.24 -4.55 17.30
CA LEU A 141 -16.93 -3.61 16.41
C LEU A 141 -16.23 -3.44 15.07
N VAL A 142 -14.90 -3.39 15.03
CA VAL A 142 -14.15 -3.35 13.78
C VAL A 142 -14.41 -4.59 12.93
N VAL A 143 -14.33 -5.78 13.54
CA VAL A 143 -14.62 -7.04 12.84
C VAL A 143 -16.06 -7.07 12.36
N LEU A 144 -17.02 -6.64 13.19
CA LEU A 144 -18.43 -6.55 12.82
C LEU A 144 -18.63 -5.60 11.63
N GLY A 145 -18.00 -4.42 11.65
CA GLY A 145 -18.06 -3.46 10.56
C GLY A 145 -17.52 -4.01 9.23
N LEU A 146 -16.41 -4.77 9.29
CA LEU A 146 -15.85 -5.45 8.12
C LEU A 146 -16.81 -6.53 7.57
N VAL A 147 -17.43 -7.31 8.44
CA VAL A 147 -18.42 -8.33 8.03
C VAL A 147 -19.65 -7.68 7.40
N ILE A 148 -20.21 -6.64 8.03
CA ILE A 148 -21.34 -5.88 7.46
C ILE A 148 -20.99 -5.31 6.10
N GLY A 149 -19.83 -4.66 5.96
CA GLY A 149 -19.36 -4.10 4.68
C GLY A 149 -19.23 -5.16 3.59
N LYS A 150 -18.82 -6.38 3.96
CA LYS A 150 -18.71 -7.51 3.02
C LYS A 150 -20.07 -8.03 2.55
N LEU A 151 -21.09 -8.03 3.39
CA LEU A 151 -22.45 -8.48 3.01
C LEU A 151 -23.02 -7.62 1.88
N GLY A 152 -22.60 -6.37 1.76
CA GLY A 152 -22.98 -5.49 0.64
C GLY A 152 -22.25 -5.76 -0.69
N GLN A 153 -21.27 -6.66 -0.71
CA GLN A 153 -20.45 -6.96 -1.88
C GLN A 153 -21.05 -8.13 -2.70
N SER A 154 -22.28 -7.98 -3.16
CA SER A 154 -22.97 -9.03 -3.92
C SER A 154 -22.52 -9.17 -5.37
N ASN A 155 -21.82 -8.18 -5.92
CA ASN A 155 -21.37 -8.16 -7.32
C ASN A 155 -19.99 -8.83 -7.48
N ALA A 156 -19.79 -9.59 -8.55
CA ALA A 156 -18.53 -10.28 -8.86
C ALA A 156 -17.30 -9.35 -8.89
N LYS A 157 -17.48 -8.06 -9.21
CA LYS A 157 -16.41 -7.04 -9.20
C LYS A 157 -15.95 -6.61 -7.80
N SER A 158 -16.70 -6.94 -6.75
CA SER A 158 -16.37 -6.58 -5.37
C SER A 158 -15.77 -7.74 -4.57
N GLN A 159 -15.70 -8.95 -5.13
CA GLN A 159 -15.07 -10.08 -4.49
C GLN A 159 -13.56 -10.04 -4.72
N PHE A 160 -12.79 -10.10 -3.62
CA PHE A 160 -11.33 -10.18 -3.72
C PHE A 160 -10.91 -11.54 -4.31
N ASP A 161 -10.07 -11.49 -5.32
CA ASP A 161 -9.36 -12.67 -5.80
C ASP A 161 -8.23 -13.05 -4.80
N LEU A 162 -7.63 -14.23 -5.01
CA LEU A 162 -6.55 -14.71 -4.15
C LEU A 162 -5.36 -13.71 -4.13
N SER A 163 -5.05 -13.08 -5.26
CA SER A 163 -3.95 -12.11 -5.34
C SER A 163 -4.23 -10.87 -4.50
N ALA A 164 -5.47 -10.36 -4.52
CA ALA A 164 -5.88 -9.24 -3.67
C ALA A 164 -5.81 -9.60 -2.18
N MET A 165 -6.26 -10.82 -1.81
CA MET A 165 -6.18 -11.29 -0.42
C MET A 165 -4.73 -11.37 0.06
N VAL A 166 -3.82 -11.88 -0.76
CA VAL A 166 -2.37 -11.93 -0.46
C VAL A 166 -1.82 -10.51 -0.29
N TRP A 167 -2.15 -9.57 -1.18
CA TRP A 167 -1.71 -8.19 -1.04
C TRP A 167 -2.28 -7.51 0.20
N ILE A 168 -3.56 -7.72 0.53
CA ILE A 168 -4.17 -7.21 1.77
C ILE A 168 -3.40 -7.74 2.99
N LEU A 169 -3.07 -9.03 3.04
CA LEU A 169 -2.28 -9.61 4.13
C LEU A 169 -0.89 -8.97 4.22
N ILE A 170 -0.18 -8.87 3.10
CA ILE A 170 1.18 -8.29 3.03
C ILE A 170 1.15 -6.83 3.51
N ILE A 171 0.19 -6.03 3.03
CA ILE A 171 0.04 -4.62 3.44
C ILE A 171 -0.18 -4.51 4.95
N ASN A 172 -1.06 -5.34 5.52
CA ASN A 172 -1.31 -5.35 6.96
C ASN A 172 -0.06 -5.69 7.78
N LEU A 173 0.72 -6.69 7.36
CA LEU A 173 1.97 -7.06 8.02
C LEU A 173 3.00 -5.93 7.91
N CYS A 174 3.13 -5.30 6.74
CA CYS A 174 4.05 -4.19 6.53
C CYS A 174 3.65 -2.96 7.34
N LEU A 175 2.38 -2.55 7.31
CA LEU A 175 1.88 -1.41 8.07
C LEU A 175 2.03 -1.64 9.58
N GLY A 176 1.62 -2.78 10.08
CA GLY A 176 1.73 -3.11 11.50
C GLY A 176 3.18 -3.07 11.98
N SER A 177 4.11 -3.68 11.24
CA SER A 177 5.53 -3.66 11.58
C SER A 177 6.13 -2.27 11.54
N GLN A 178 5.82 -1.46 10.52
CA GLN A 178 6.29 -0.08 10.42
C GLN A 178 5.77 0.78 11.57
N GLN A 179 4.49 0.66 11.94
CA GLN A 179 3.90 1.42 13.03
C GLN A 179 4.63 1.15 14.34
N ILE A 180 4.93 -0.11 14.63
CA ILE A 180 5.61 -0.51 15.85
C ILE A 180 7.07 -0.06 15.85
N LEU A 181 7.81 -0.37 14.78
CA LEU A 181 9.23 -0.05 14.67
C LEU A 181 9.48 1.46 14.69
N ASN A 182 8.76 2.23 13.88
CA ASN A 182 8.92 3.68 13.84
C ASN A 182 8.55 4.32 15.18
N ASN A 183 7.45 3.90 15.81
CA ASN A 183 7.04 4.45 17.09
C ASN A 183 8.10 4.20 18.18
N LYS A 184 8.58 2.96 18.29
CA LYS A 184 9.64 2.62 19.25
C LYS A 184 10.93 3.41 18.97
N THR A 185 11.33 3.51 17.71
CA THR A 185 12.59 4.17 17.34
C THR A 185 12.53 5.67 17.55
N VAL A 186 11.39 6.33 17.24
CA VAL A 186 11.20 7.76 17.53
C VAL A 186 11.29 8.05 19.03
N GLN A 187 10.73 7.17 19.86
CA GLN A 187 10.76 7.35 21.32
C GLN A 187 12.13 7.09 21.95
N THR A 188 12.99 6.27 21.33
CA THR A 188 14.25 5.84 21.93
C THR A 188 15.49 6.37 21.23
N ALA A 189 15.52 6.37 19.90
CA ALA A 189 16.75 6.60 19.13
C ALA A 189 16.76 7.91 18.30
N PHE A 190 15.60 8.50 18.02
CA PHE A 190 15.51 9.71 17.18
C PHE A 190 15.42 11.02 17.98
N GLN A 191 15.79 11.00 19.26
CA GLN A 191 15.75 12.20 20.09
C GLN A 191 16.62 13.30 19.47
N GLY A 192 15.99 14.46 19.21
CA GLY A 192 16.66 15.61 18.61
C GLY A 192 16.72 15.62 17.08
N VAL A 193 16.29 14.56 16.39
CA VAL A 193 16.24 14.53 14.93
C VAL A 193 14.92 15.12 14.42
N GLY A 194 15.00 15.95 13.38
CA GLY A 194 13.84 16.61 12.78
C GLY A 194 12.93 15.62 12.04
N ALA A 195 11.62 15.79 12.19
CA ALA A 195 10.66 14.92 11.51
C ALA A 195 10.81 14.95 9.98
N ASN A 196 11.14 16.11 9.38
CA ASN A 196 11.40 16.23 7.94
C ASN A 196 12.66 15.44 7.52
N ALA A 197 13.70 15.45 8.36
CA ALA A 197 14.91 14.66 8.12
C ALA A 197 14.62 13.16 8.16
N LEU A 198 13.82 12.70 9.12
CA LEU A 198 13.39 11.29 9.21
C LEU A 198 12.58 10.86 8.00
N VAL A 199 11.65 11.72 7.52
CA VAL A 199 10.94 11.47 6.26
C VAL A 199 11.92 11.40 5.11
N ALA A 200 12.82 12.38 4.95
CA ALA A 200 13.78 12.40 3.84
C ALA A 200 14.63 11.13 3.79
N TRP A 201 15.21 10.70 4.91
CA TRP A 201 16.01 9.47 4.98
C TRP A 201 15.20 8.22 4.66
N ARG A 202 13.97 8.13 5.14
CA ARG A 202 13.10 7.02 4.81
C ARG A 202 12.79 6.96 3.30
N GLU A 203 12.50 8.09 2.68
CA GLU A 203 12.19 8.13 1.25
C GLU A 203 13.44 7.90 0.37
N VAL A 204 14.63 8.31 0.81
CA VAL A 204 15.90 7.92 0.17
C VAL A 204 16.06 6.42 0.14
N TRP A 205 15.89 5.74 1.29
CA TRP A 205 15.97 4.28 1.34
C TRP A 205 14.90 3.59 0.49
N LYS A 206 13.67 4.11 0.49
CA LYS A 206 12.61 3.58 -0.39
C LYS A 206 12.98 3.70 -1.86
N LEU A 207 13.52 4.84 -2.28
CA LEU A 207 13.98 5.02 -3.66
C LEU A 207 15.11 4.07 -4.02
N VAL A 208 16.05 3.83 -3.13
CA VAL A 208 17.10 2.82 -3.35
C VAL A 208 16.47 1.44 -3.57
N PHE A 209 15.59 0.99 -2.67
CA PHE A 209 14.99 -0.35 -2.78
C PHE A 209 14.09 -0.50 -4.01
N ILE A 210 13.24 0.48 -4.32
CA ILE A 210 12.36 0.38 -5.50
C ILE A 210 13.14 0.48 -6.80
N THR A 211 14.20 1.30 -6.87
CA THR A 211 15.08 1.40 -8.04
C THR A 211 15.80 0.08 -8.29
N LEU A 212 16.36 -0.52 -7.23
CA LEU A 212 16.97 -1.84 -7.33
C LEU A 212 15.95 -2.89 -7.79
N ALA A 213 14.74 -2.87 -7.26
CA ALA A 213 13.69 -3.80 -7.66
C ALA A 213 13.31 -3.65 -9.15
N ILE A 214 13.16 -2.42 -9.64
CA ILE A 214 12.84 -2.13 -11.06
C ILE A 214 13.98 -2.59 -12.00
N ILE A 215 15.23 -2.55 -11.55
CA ILE A 215 16.39 -2.99 -12.36
C ILE A 215 16.57 -4.51 -12.26
N ILE A 216 16.58 -5.06 -11.04
CA ILE A 216 16.98 -6.45 -10.78
C ILE A 216 15.88 -7.44 -11.17
N PHE A 217 14.62 -7.16 -10.83
CA PHE A 217 13.53 -8.12 -11.07
C PHE A 217 13.31 -8.43 -12.55
N PRO A 218 13.32 -7.48 -13.50
CA PRO A 218 13.26 -7.82 -14.92
C PRO A 218 14.46 -8.68 -15.39
N ILE A 219 15.65 -8.45 -14.83
CA ILE A 219 16.85 -9.26 -15.18
C ILE A 219 16.72 -10.69 -14.66
N ILE A 220 16.34 -10.83 -13.38
CA ILE A 220 16.06 -12.14 -12.78
C ILE A 220 14.95 -12.83 -13.58
N ALA A 221 13.98 -12.05 -14.03
CA ALA A 221 12.87 -12.48 -14.84
C ALA A 221 13.32 -13.23 -16.07
N GLN A 222 14.23 -12.68 -16.81
CA GLN A 222 14.76 -13.28 -18.03
C GLN A 222 15.56 -14.56 -17.77
N SER A 223 16.06 -14.74 -16.53
CA SER A 223 16.93 -15.87 -16.17
C SER A 223 16.16 -17.15 -15.83
N PHE A 224 14.84 -17.07 -15.56
CA PHE A 224 14.06 -18.26 -15.30
C PHE A 224 13.77 -19.02 -16.59
N LYS A 225 14.15 -20.30 -16.65
CA LYS A 225 13.77 -21.20 -17.75
C LYS A 225 12.27 -21.47 -17.67
N VAL A 226 11.50 -20.90 -18.55
CA VAL A 226 10.08 -21.22 -18.70
C VAL A 226 9.96 -22.53 -19.43
N HIS A 227 9.29 -23.48 -18.81
CA HIS A 227 8.92 -24.73 -19.47
C HIS A 227 7.63 -24.48 -20.27
N THR A 228 7.70 -24.68 -21.59
CA THR A 228 6.51 -24.66 -22.45
C THR A 228 5.74 -25.95 -22.23
N PRO A 229 4.51 -25.91 -21.71
CA PRO A 229 3.74 -27.13 -21.50
C PRO A 229 3.32 -27.75 -22.84
N ASP A 230 3.52 -29.06 -22.98
CA ASP A 230 3.10 -29.79 -24.16
C ASP A 230 1.57 -29.88 -24.30
N LYS A 231 0.86 -29.83 -23.17
CA LYS A 231 -0.60 -29.88 -23.06
C LYS A 231 -1.12 -28.89 -22.03
N ILE A 232 -2.19 -28.20 -22.37
CA ILE A 232 -2.85 -27.23 -21.47
C ILE A 232 -4.35 -27.55 -21.47
N ALA A 233 -4.98 -27.65 -20.29
CA ALA A 233 -6.43 -27.83 -20.21
C ALA A 233 -7.15 -26.62 -20.85
N VAL A 234 -8.24 -26.88 -21.59
CA VAL A 234 -9.01 -25.84 -22.29
C VAL A 234 -9.44 -24.74 -21.33
N GLU A 235 -9.96 -25.12 -20.17
CA GLU A 235 -10.36 -24.16 -19.14
C GLU A 235 -9.18 -23.30 -18.65
N GLN A 236 -8.01 -23.89 -18.46
CA GLN A 236 -6.81 -23.18 -18.04
C GLN A 236 -6.30 -22.26 -19.16
N PHE A 237 -6.29 -22.70 -20.41
CA PHE A 237 -5.89 -21.93 -21.56
C PHE A 237 -6.83 -20.74 -21.79
N GLU A 238 -8.14 -20.99 -21.85
CA GLU A 238 -9.15 -19.95 -22.07
C GLU A 238 -9.22 -18.96 -20.91
N ASN A 239 -9.12 -19.42 -19.64
CA ASN A 239 -9.11 -18.54 -18.49
C ASN A 239 -7.80 -17.75 -18.36
N SER A 240 -6.66 -18.35 -18.68
CA SER A 240 -5.35 -17.69 -18.62
C SER A 240 -5.13 -16.75 -19.80
N VAL A 241 -5.57 -17.15 -21.01
CA VAL A 241 -5.33 -16.43 -22.26
C VAL A 241 -6.41 -15.40 -22.54
N ILE A 242 -7.68 -15.74 -22.35
CA ILE A 242 -8.81 -14.89 -22.77
C ILE A 242 -9.24 -13.93 -21.64
N LYS A 243 -9.29 -14.38 -20.39
CA LYS A 243 -9.68 -13.55 -19.25
C LYS A 243 -8.57 -12.65 -18.71
N ASN A 244 -7.31 -13.00 -18.91
CA ASN A 244 -6.22 -12.08 -18.64
C ASN A 244 -6.14 -11.06 -19.79
N GLN A 245 -6.92 -9.98 -19.69
CA GLN A 245 -6.90 -8.80 -20.59
C GLN A 245 -5.51 -8.14 -20.75
N LYS A 246 -4.45 -8.77 -20.28
CA LYS A 246 -3.05 -8.33 -20.35
C LYS A 246 -2.27 -8.95 -21.50
N LEU A 247 -2.77 -9.99 -22.13
CA LEU A 247 -2.18 -10.51 -23.34
C LEU A 247 -2.69 -9.68 -24.52
N ASP A 248 -1.75 -9.04 -25.18
CA ASP A 248 -1.93 -8.38 -26.46
C ASP A 248 -2.64 -9.36 -27.42
N THR A 249 -3.56 -8.90 -28.25
CA THR A 249 -4.24 -9.72 -29.27
C THR A 249 -3.25 -10.50 -30.12
N LEU A 250 -2.05 -9.95 -30.35
CA LEU A 250 -0.94 -10.61 -31.05
C LEU A 250 -0.43 -11.85 -30.30
N ASN A 251 -0.33 -11.81 -28.97
CA ASN A 251 0.16 -12.92 -28.15
C ASN A 251 -0.89 -14.06 -28.08
N VAL A 252 -2.16 -13.71 -28.05
CA VAL A 252 -3.26 -14.68 -28.12
C VAL A 252 -3.28 -15.39 -29.49
N ALA A 253 -3.13 -14.61 -30.57
CA ALA A 253 -3.04 -15.16 -31.93
C ALA A 253 -1.81 -16.07 -32.08
N THR A 254 -0.67 -15.71 -31.48
CA THR A 254 0.56 -16.52 -31.47
C THR A 254 0.31 -17.87 -30.78
N LEU A 255 -0.34 -17.89 -29.61
CA LEU A 255 -0.64 -19.16 -28.93
C LEU A 255 -1.60 -20.04 -29.72
N HIS A 256 -2.66 -19.47 -30.30
CA HIS A 256 -3.59 -20.23 -31.17
C HIS A 256 -2.93 -20.75 -32.45
N LYS A 257 -1.84 -20.12 -32.93
CA LYS A 257 -1.06 -20.63 -34.06
C LYS A 257 -0.31 -21.91 -33.72
N PHE A 258 0.20 -22.03 -32.48
CA PHE A 258 1.09 -23.13 -32.08
C PHE A 258 0.40 -24.25 -31.29
N TYR A 259 -0.76 -23.98 -30.72
CA TYR A 259 -1.55 -24.97 -29.98
C TYR A 259 -2.83 -25.30 -30.71
N SER A 260 -3.03 -26.57 -30.98
CA SER A 260 -4.27 -27.10 -31.58
C SER A 260 -5.18 -27.73 -30.51
N LYS A 261 -6.47 -27.41 -30.57
CA LYS A 261 -7.45 -27.98 -29.65
C LYS A 261 -7.71 -29.46 -30.00
N GLN A 262 -7.41 -30.34 -29.07
CA GLN A 262 -7.67 -31.77 -29.19
C GLN A 262 -8.46 -32.21 -27.94
N ASN A 263 -9.73 -32.56 -28.12
CA ASN A 263 -10.66 -32.87 -27.02
C ASN A 263 -10.73 -31.70 -26.00
N ASP A 264 -10.49 -31.98 -24.72
CA ASP A 264 -10.48 -30.98 -23.62
C ASP A 264 -9.10 -30.38 -23.34
N GLN A 265 -8.17 -30.49 -24.27
CA GLN A 265 -6.81 -29.96 -24.11
C GLN A 265 -6.33 -29.23 -25.37
N TYR A 266 -5.51 -28.20 -25.18
CA TYR A 266 -4.69 -27.63 -26.23
C TYR A 266 -3.34 -28.34 -26.24
N VAL A 267 -2.97 -28.91 -27.40
CA VAL A 267 -1.73 -29.67 -27.59
C VAL A 267 -0.79 -28.87 -28.47
N LEU A 268 0.48 -28.77 -28.04
CA LEU A 268 1.53 -28.15 -28.82
C LEU A 268 1.81 -28.89 -30.12
N GLN A 269 1.94 -28.18 -31.23
CA GLN A 269 2.26 -28.79 -32.53
C GLN A 269 3.69 -29.33 -32.55
N THR A 270 3.92 -30.48 -33.18
CA THR A 270 5.20 -31.20 -33.11
C THR A 270 6.31 -30.67 -34.02
N ASN A 271 6.01 -29.78 -34.97
CA ASN A 271 6.98 -29.25 -35.94
C ASN A 271 7.19 -27.73 -35.73
N ILE A 272 7.73 -27.36 -34.60
CA ILE A 272 7.99 -25.95 -34.26
C ILE A 272 9.47 -25.65 -34.45
N SER A 273 9.80 -24.58 -35.16
CA SER A 273 11.19 -24.06 -35.29
C SER A 273 11.70 -23.49 -33.96
N VAL A 274 13.03 -23.40 -33.82
CA VAL A 274 13.67 -22.82 -32.63
C VAL A 274 13.23 -21.37 -32.37
N ASP A 275 12.99 -20.59 -33.42
CA ASP A 275 12.51 -19.21 -33.30
C ASP A 275 11.05 -19.15 -32.82
N GLU A 276 10.22 -20.08 -33.28
CA GLU A 276 8.82 -20.22 -32.85
C GLU A 276 8.73 -20.71 -31.41
N GLU A 277 9.57 -21.66 -31.01
CA GLU A 277 9.68 -22.08 -29.60
C GLU A 277 10.07 -20.90 -28.70
N THR A 278 10.97 -20.04 -29.16
CA THR A 278 11.35 -18.82 -28.44
C THR A 278 10.18 -17.83 -28.33
N GLN A 279 9.37 -17.68 -29.39
CA GLN A 279 8.16 -16.85 -29.34
C GLN A 279 7.15 -17.39 -28.34
N ILE A 280 6.89 -18.71 -28.34
CA ILE A 280 6.00 -19.37 -27.38
C ILE A 280 6.52 -19.20 -25.96
N LYS A 281 7.80 -19.46 -25.71
CA LYS A 281 8.45 -19.23 -24.42
C LYS A 281 8.25 -17.79 -23.93
N ASN A 282 8.41 -16.81 -24.80
CA ASN A 282 8.19 -15.41 -24.46
C ASN A 282 6.73 -15.09 -24.09
N VAL A 283 5.76 -15.76 -24.70
CA VAL A 283 4.35 -15.63 -24.34
C VAL A 283 4.08 -16.27 -22.98
N PHE A 284 4.61 -17.48 -22.72
CA PHE A 284 4.46 -18.15 -21.43
C PHE A 284 5.23 -17.41 -20.32
N ILE A 285 6.40 -16.85 -20.62
CA ILE A 285 7.08 -15.94 -19.72
C ILE A 285 6.15 -14.79 -19.35
N LYS A 286 5.48 -14.19 -20.29
CA LYS A 286 4.50 -13.15 -20.04
C LYS A 286 3.28 -13.65 -19.24
N MET A 287 2.86 -14.88 -19.36
CA MET A 287 1.69 -15.45 -18.68
C MET A 287 1.95 -15.91 -17.24
N ASP A 288 2.93 -16.77 -16.99
CA ASP A 288 3.18 -17.41 -15.69
C ASP A 288 4.08 -16.57 -14.79
N TYR A 289 4.99 -15.86 -15.41
CA TYR A 289 5.95 -14.99 -14.78
C TYR A 289 5.33 -13.70 -14.28
N ASN A 290 4.16 -13.43 -14.74
CA ASN A 290 3.60 -12.12 -14.92
C ASN A 290 2.92 -11.52 -13.69
N ARG A 291 2.63 -12.29 -12.63
CA ARG A 291 1.88 -11.70 -11.51
C ARG A 291 2.77 -10.87 -10.58
N PHE A 292 4.00 -11.31 -10.33
CA PHE A 292 4.90 -10.58 -9.45
C PHE A 292 5.85 -9.65 -10.22
N PHE A 293 6.51 -10.14 -11.25
CA PHE A 293 7.52 -9.37 -11.99
C PHE A 293 6.92 -8.32 -12.91
N SER A 294 5.72 -8.55 -13.45
CA SER A 294 4.98 -7.51 -14.19
C SER A 294 4.66 -6.26 -13.36
N LEU A 295 4.77 -6.35 -12.02
CA LEU A 295 4.64 -5.18 -11.16
C LEU A 295 5.78 -4.18 -11.35
N PHE A 296 6.91 -4.60 -11.92
CA PHE A 296 8.12 -3.80 -12.12
C PHE A 296 8.44 -3.53 -13.60
N GLU A 297 7.78 -4.23 -14.52
CA GLU A 297 7.99 -4.10 -15.97
C GLU A 297 7.16 -2.96 -16.56
N GLY A 298 7.57 -1.73 -16.40
CA GLY A 298 6.86 -0.58 -16.95
C GLY A 298 7.80 0.48 -17.50
N LYS A 299 7.27 1.34 -18.37
CA LYS A 299 8.02 2.52 -18.82
C LYS A 299 8.15 3.48 -17.65
N LEU A 300 9.40 3.82 -17.27
CA LEU A 300 9.67 4.86 -16.27
C LEU A 300 9.12 6.22 -16.72
N PHE A 301 9.19 6.48 -18.04
CA PHE A 301 8.70 7.69 -18.68
C PHE A 301 7.60 7.28 -19.68
N PRO A 302 6.33 7.22 -19.25
CA PRO A 302 5.23 6.85 -20.13
C PRO A 302 4.90 7.97 -21.12
N ASN A 303 4.26 7.62 -22.24
CA ASN A 303 3.74 8.64 -23.16
C ASN A 303 2.57 9.41 -22.54
N ASN A 304 1.73 8.72 -21.77
CA ASN A 304 0.65 9.35 -21.02
C ASN A 304 1.11 9.69 -19.59
N TRP A 305 1.29 10.98 -19.31
CA TRP A 305 1.74 11.49 -18.01
C TRP A 305 0.63 11.70 -16.99
N ILE A 306 -0.63 11.61 -17.39
CA ILE A 306 -1.75 11.86 -16.45
C ILE A 306 -1.74 10.94 -15.25
N PRO A 307 -1.51 9.60 -15.36
CA PRO A 307 -1.36 8.73 -14.19
C PRO A 307 -0.24 9.20 -13.25
N ILE A 308 0.89 9.66 -13.81
CA ILE A 308 2.03 10.14 -13.02
C ILE A 308 1.69 11.42 -12.25
N LEU A 309 0.92 12.34 -12.85
CA LEU A 309 0.49 13.56 -12.16
C LEU A 309 -0.35 13.22 -10.91
N PHE A 310 -1.29 12.27 -10.99
CA PHE A 310 -2.03 11.79 -9.84
C PHE A 310 -1.12 11.19 -8.77
N VAL A 311 -0.12 10.41 -9.20
CA VAL A 311 0.85 9.77 -8.30
C VAL A 311 1.77 10.79 -7.62
N VAL A 312 2.19 11.83 -8.35
CA VAL A 312 2.99 12.93 -7.80
C VAL A 312 2.17 13.73 -6.77
N ALA A 313 0.90 14.00 -7.06
CA ALA A 313 -0.01 14.61 -6.10
C ALA A 313 -0.24 13.72 -4.86
N ALA A 314 -0.38 12.40 -5.05
CA ALA A 314 -0.40 11.42 -3.96
C ALA A 314 0.91 11.40 -3.17
N GLY A 315 2.04 11.74 -3.78
CA GLY A 315 3.31 11.92 -3.10
C GLY A 315 3.30 13.08 -2.11
N LEU A 316 2.71 14.22 -2.45
CA LEU A 316 2.55 15.34 -1.53
C LEU A 316 1.69 14.95 -0.32
N THR A 317 0.53 14.33 -0.55
CA THR A 317 -0.33 13.87 0.56
C THR A 317 0.38 12.80 1.39
N GLY A 318 1.13 11.91 0.75
CA GLY A 318 1.96 10.91 1.42
C GLY A 318 3.10 11.51 2.25
N TYR A 319 3.72 12.62 1.81
CA TYR A 319 4.68 13.39 2.59
C TYR A 319 4.02 13.97 3.84
N ILE A 320 2.87 14.65 3.70
CA ILE A 320 2.12 15.24 4.80
C ILE A 320 1.74 14.17 5.84
N TYR A 321 1.22 13.03 5.38
CA TYR A 321 0.95 11.87 6.23
C TYR A 321 2.19 11.42 7.00
N SER A 322 3.31 11.24 6.30
CA SER A 322 4.57 10.77 6.90
C SER A 322 5.12 11.75 7.94
N LEU A 323 5.04 13.04 7.64
CA LEU A 323 5.45 14.09 8.58
C LEU A 323 4.57 14.07 9.84
N GLY A 324 3.26 14.00 9.69
CA GLY A 324 2.32 13.89 10.81
C GLY A 324 2.57 12.64 11.63
N PHE A 325 2.83 11.51 10.96
CA PHE A 325 3.20 10.26 11.59
C PHE A 325 4.42 10.41 12.51
N PHE A 326 5.53 10.97 12.04
CA PHE A 326 6.72 11.17 12.87
C PHE A 326 6.48 12.20 14.00
N LYS A 327 5.67 13.23 13.76
CA LYS A 327 5.30 14.19 14.80
C LYS A 327 4.41 13.59 15.89
N LEU A 328 3.51 12.69 15.54
CA LEU A 328 2.64 11.99 16.50
C LEU A 328 3.31 10.78 17.17
N SER A 329 4.39 10.25 16.60
CA SER A 329 5.11 9.09 17.16
C SER A 329 5.78 9.37 18.52
N LYS A 330 5.83 10.63 18.98
CA LYS A 330 6.15 10.95 20.37
C LYS A 330 5.12 10.40 21.36
N PHE A 331 3.88 10.17 20.90
CA PHE A 331 2.84 9.51 21.67
C PHE A 331 2.81 8.01 21.33
N ALA A 332 2.33 7.17 22.24
CA ALA A 332 2.23 5.73 21.97
C ALA A 332 1.30 5.41 20.78
N ALA A 333 1.74 4.54 19.88
CA ALA A 333 1.05 4.26 18.60
C ALA A 333 -0.42 3.85 18.79
N HIS A 334 -0.72 3.01 19.77
CA HIS A 334 -2.07 2.55 20.06
C HIS A 334 -3.02 3.68 20.48
N PHE A 335 -2.49 4.84 20.86
CA PHE A 335 -3.28 6.00 21.30
C PHE A 335 -3.80 6.83 20.11
N TRP A 336 -3.02 7.03 19.07
CA TRP A 336 -3.37 7.95 17.99
C TRP A 336 -3.58 7.26 16.64
N VAL A 337 -2.91 6.13 16.36
CA VAL A 337 -2.97 5.46 15.06
C VAL A 337 -4.39 5.06 14.65
N PRO A 338 -5.25 4.52 15.53
CA PRO A 338 -6.62 4.20 15.16
C PRO A 338 -7.42 5.42 14.65
N TYR A 339 -7.17 6.60 15.21
CA TYR A 339 -7.86 7.81 14.79
C TYR A 339 -7.38 8.37 13.44
N THR A 340 -6.24 7.93 12.92
CA THR A 340 -5.78 8.32 11.58
C THR A 340 -6.60 7.67 10.46
N ASN A 341 -7.56 6.82 10.80
CA ASN A 341 -8.37 6.05 9.86
C ASN A 341 -9.87 6.40 9.92
N VAL A 342 -10.23 7.53 10.55
CA VAL A 342 -11.61 8.02 10.61
C VAL A 342 -12.14 8.36 9.21
N TYR A 343 -11.25 8.68 8.25
CA TYR A 343 -11.61 8.94 6.86
C TYR A 343 -12.39 7.77 6.20
N PHE A 344 -12.30 6.54 6.73
CA PHE A 344 -13.10 5.42 6.24
C PHE A 344 -14.60 5.66 6.30
N ALA A 345 -15.08 6.40 7.31
CA ALA A 345 -16.49 6.75 7.40
C ALA A 345 -16.93 7.70 6.26
N ILE A 346 -16.00 8.51 5.75
CA ILE A 346 -16.28 9.52 4.72
C ILE A 346 -16.06 8.95 3.31
N LEU A 347 -15.16 7.99 3.17
CA LEU A 347 -14.73 7.46 1.89
C LEU A 347 -15.89 6.91 1.02
N PRO A 348 -16.87 6.13 1.54
CA PRO A 348 -18.01 5.69 0.75
C PRO A 348 -18.80 6.84 0.12
N PHE A 349 -19.03 7.93 0.86
CA PHE A 349 -19.76 9.11 0.35
C PHE A 349 -18.98 9.82 -0.75
N ILE A 350 -17.66 9.95 -0.60
CA ILE A 350 -16.80 10.50 -1.64
C ILE A 350 -16.88 9.63 -2.90
N MET A 351 -16.87 8.30 -2.76
CA MET A 351 -16.93 7.39 -3.90
C MET A 351 -18.26 7.46 -4.66
N ILE A 352 -19.38 7.74 -3.97
CA ILE A 352 -20.67 8.03 -4.64
C ILE A 352 -20.55 9.26 -5.56
N LEU A 353 -19.87 10.32 -5.11
CA LEU A 353 -19.66 11.53 -5.93
C LEU A 353 -18.85 11.24 -7.21
N PHE A 354 -18.01 10.22 -7.18
CA PHE A 354 -17.26 9.75 -8.34
C PHE A 354 -18.00 8.68 -9.17
N GLY A 355 -19.30 8.44 -8.89
CA GLY A 355 -20.13 7.51 -9.64
C GLY A 355 -19.88 6.03 -9.34
N GLU A 356 -19.19 5.71 -8.22
CA GLU A 356 -19.04 4.33 -7.77
C GLU A 356 -20.33 3.85 -7.10
N HIS A 357 -20.64 2.57 -7.31
CA HIS A 357 -21.79 1.95 -6.66
C HIS A 357 -21.42 1.57 -5.23
N VAL A 358 -21.99 2.29 -4.27
CA VAL A 358 -21.80 2.04 -2.83
C VAL A 358 -23.13 1.58 -2.22
N THR A 359 -23.09 0.45 -1.53
CA THR A 359 -24.28 -0.12 -0.88
C THR A 359 -24.45 0.44 0.53
N SER A 360 -25.70 0.41 1.04
CA SER A 360 -26.00 0.79 2.42
C SER A 360 -25.22 -0.06 3.45
N PHE A 361 -24.95 -1.32 3.15
CA PHE A 361 -24.11 -2.18 3.97
C PHE A 361 -22.65 -1.71 4.04
N GLN A 362 -22.09 -1.20 2.95
CA GLN A 362 -20.73 -0.64 2.95
C GLN A 362 -20.66 0.65 3.78
N ILE A 363 -21.68 1.50 3.69
CA ILE A 363 -21.78 2.71 4.52
C ILE A 363 -21.94 2.31 6.00
N GLY A 364 -22.87 1.43 6.32
CA GLY A 364 -23.10 0.94 7.67
C GLY A 364 -21.87 0.24 8.26
N GLY A 365 -21.22 -0.61 7.47
CA GLY A 365 -19.98 -1.27 7.86
C GLY A 365 -18.84 -0.29 8.17
N ALA A 366 -18.66 0.75 7.33
CA ALA A 366 -17.67 1.81 7.55
C ALA A 366 -17.97 2.62 8.82
N ALA A 367 -19.24 2.93 9.08
CA ALA A 367 -19.66 3.62 10.30
C ALA A 367 -19.38 2.77 11.57
N VAL A 368 -19.77 1.50 11.58
CA VAL A 368 -19.53 0.58 12.71
C VAL A 368 -18.03 0.39 12.94
N LEU A 369 -17.23 0.21 11.87
CA LEU A 369 -15.77 0.12 11.93
C LEU A 369 -15.18 1.37 12.59
N THR A 370 -15.62 2.56 12.17
CA THR A 370 -15.12 3.84 12.71
C THR A 370 -15.47 3.98 14.20
N VAL A 371 -16.70 3.63 14.60
CA VAL A 371 -17.10 3.59 16.01
C VAL A 371 -16.22 2.60 16.80
N GLY A 372 -15.95 1.43 16.24
CA GLY A 372 -15.06 0.44 16.84
C GLY A 372 -13.64 0.96 17.07
N LEU A 373 -13.07 1.68 16.09
CA LEU A 373 -11.76 2.33 16.22
C LEU A 373 -11.77 3.38 17.35
N ILE A 374 -12.80 4.23 17.42
CA ILE A 374 -12.94 5.27 18.45
C ILE A 374 -13.10 4.64 19.84
N VAL A 375 -14.00 3.66 19.99
CA VAL A 375 -14.23 2.98 21.26
C VAL A 375 -12.98 2.25 21.76
N GLY A 376 -12.30 1.53 20.87
CA GLY A 376 -11.09 0.79 21.19
C GLY A 376 -9.94 1.65 21.76
N VAL A 377 -9.99 2.96 21.57
CA VAL A 377 -8.94 3.89 21.98
C VAL A 377 -9.43 4.90 23.05
N SER A 378 -10.74 5.06 23.22
CA SER A 378 -11.36 6.16 24.00
C SER A 378 -10.87 6.30 25.45
N ASP A 379 -10.45 5.21 26.08
CA ASP A 379 -10.02 5.23 27.50
C ASP A 379 -8.51 5.42 27.69
N TYR A 380 -7.72 5.34 26.59
CA TYR A 380 -6.27 5.48 26.67
C TYR A 380 -5.81 6.91 27.01
N GLY A 381 -6.65 7.91 26.71
CA GLY A 381 -6.35 9.31 26.94
C GLY A 381 -6.39 9.75 28.41
N LYS A 382 -7.14 9.05 29.24
CA LYS A 382 -7.39 9.50 30.62
C LYS A 382 -6.24 9.21 31.61
N ASN A 383 -5.39 8.21 31.34
CA ASN A 383 -4.43 7.72 32.33
C ASN A 383 -2.95 7.83 31.97
N LYS A 384 -2.55 8.36 30.79
CA LYS A 384 -1.16 8.31 30.33
C LYS A 384 -0.43 9.64 30.16
N VAL A 385 -1.06 10.75 30.39
CA VAL A 385 -0.31 11.99 30.70
C VAL A 385 0.55 11.78 31.95
N VAL A 386 0.10 10.94 32.89
CA VAL A 386 0.79 10.62 34.15
C VAL A 386 2.02 9.70 33.98
N GLU A 387 2.00 8.75 33.01
CA GLU A 387 3.15 7.81 32.83
C GLU A 387 4.31 8.42 32.04
N ILE A 388 4.04 9.34 31.12
CA ILE A 388 5.09 10.06 30.39
C ILE A 388 5.85 11.04 31.30
N GLU A 389 5.16 11.64 32.28
CA GLU A 389 5.83 12.46 33.33
C GLU A 389 6.71 11.63 34.26
N ASN A 390 6.39 10.37 34.50
CA ASN A 390 7.16 9.47 35.37
C ASN A 390 8.35 8.79 34.68
N ILE A 391 8.39 8.73 33.35
CA ILE A 391 9.54 8.21 32.59
C ILE A 391 10.62 9.30 32.40
N ASN A 392 10.24 10.56 32.54
CA ASN A 392 11.14 11.71 32.42
C ASN A 392 11.68 12.23 33.78
N LYS A 393 11.37 11.53 34.86
CA LYS A 393 12.00 11.69 36.17
C LYS A 393 12.95 10.50 36.43
#